data_49af64278076f533180f10f4fefb860a
#
_entry.id   49af64278076f533180f10f4fefb860a
#
_cell.length_a   1.000
_cell.length_b   1.000
_cell.length_c   1.000
_cell.angle_alpha   90.00
_cell.angle_beta   90.00
_cell.angle_gamma   90.00
#
_symmetry.space_group_name_H-M   'P 1'
#
loop_
_entity.id
_entity.type
_entity.pdbx_description
1 polymer ?
#
loop_
_entity_poly.entity_id
_entity_poly.type
_entity_poly.pdbx_seq_one_letter_code
_entity_poly.pdbx_strand_id
1 'polypeptide(L)'
;MLDRFPGVKIIAAHGGGFLPADIGRFDNCNTLQAPCQRMKRKPSDYLRGPQLYFDSLVYSPQNLRNVVAAAGASQVVIGTDFGFPIASTTPVDTVLQTPGLSAAEQIAILGGNAGRLLKRPS
;
A
#
# COMPACT_ATOMS: atom_id res chain seq x y z
N MET A 1 -14.09 -1.48 -9.68
CA MET A 1 -13.02 -2.04 -10.54
C MET A 1 -12.48 -3.34 -9.96
N LEU A 2 -11.96 -3.35 -8.74
CA LEU A 2 -11.35 -4.55 -8.11
C LEU A 2 -12.31 -5.75 -8.04
N ASP A 3 -13.59 -5.52 -7.77
CA ASP A 3 -14.62 -6.57 -7.75
C ASP A 3 -14.92 -7.17 -9.13
N ARG A 4 -14.72 -6.40 -10.20
CA ARG A 4 -14.99 -6.85 -11.58
C ARG A 4 -13.80 -7.57 -12.20
N PHE A 5 -12.60 -7.27 -11.73
CA PHE A 5 -11.34 -7.77 -12.31
C PHE A 5 -10.45 -8.35 -11.21
N PRO A 6 -10.76 -9.56 -10.71
CA PRO A 6 -10.05 -10.14 -9.57
C PRO A 6 -8.57 -10.41 -9.83
N GLY A 7 -8.16 -10.55 -11.09
CA GLY A 7 -6.76 -10.75 -11.47
C GLY A 7 -5.92 -9.46 -11.55
N VAL A 8 -6.56 -8.28 -11.51
CA VAL A 8 -5.82 -7.01 -11.61
C VAL A 8 -5.06 -6.75 -10.32
N LYS A 9 -3.81 -6.32 -10.47
CA LYS A 9 -2.96 -5.81 -9.38
C LYS A 9 -2.70 -4.32 -9.62
N ILE A 10 -2.79 -3.54 -8.57
CA ILE A 10 -2.58 -2.08 -8.60
C ILE A 10 -1.54 -1.75 -7.55
N ILE A 11 -0.52 -0.98 -7.92
CA ILE A 11 0.39 -0.33 -6.99
C ILE A 11 -0.01 1.15 -6.94
N ALA A 12 -0.49 1.58 -5.81
CA ALA A 12 -0.80 2.99 -5.56
C ALA A 12 0.48 3.72 -5.20
N ALA A 13 0.87 4.67 -6.03
CA ALA A 13 2.06 5.48 -5.82
C ALA A 13 1.96 6.35 -4.57
N HIS A 14 3.12 6.74 -4.02
CA HIS A 14 3.25 7.68 -2.90
C HIS A 14 2.49 7.21 -1.65
N GLY A 15 2.64 5.92 -1.33
CA GLY A 15 1.94 5.30 -0.21
C GLY A 15 0.41 5.30 -0.36
N GLY A 16 -0.09 5.53 -1.59
CA GLY A 16 -1.52 5.66 -1.87
C GLY A 16 -2.11 7.02 -1.51
N GLY A 17 -1.26 8.04 -1.30
CA GLY A 17 -1.69 9.37 -0.91
C GLY A 17 -2.42 9.37 0.43
N PHE A 18 -3.57 10.02 0.50
CA PHE A 18 -4.37 10.06 1.73
C PHE A 18 -5.25 8.82 1.95
N LEU A 19 -5.31 7.88 0.98
CA LEU A 19 -6.20 6.72 1.07
C LEU A 19 -6.00 5.88 2.34
N PRO A 20 -4.79 5.48 2.75
CA PRO A 20 -4.60 4.74 3.98
C PRO A 20 -4.96 5.54 5.24
N ALA A 21 -4.68 6.85 5.24
CA ALA A 21 -4.95 7.72 6.38
C ALA A 21 -6.45 7.96 6.61
N ASP A 22 -7.21 8.14 5.53
CA ASP A 22 -8.63 8.46 5.57
C ASP A 22 -9.55 7.25 5.37
N ILE A 23 -9.02 6.03 5.47
CA ILE A 23 -9.79 4.82 5.16
C ILE A 23 -11.07 4.67 5.98
N GLY A 24 -11.06 5.11 7.22
CA GLY A 24 -12.26 5.12 8.07
C GLY A 24 -13.38 6.01 7.52
N ARG A 25 -13.03 7.11 6.86
CA ARG A 25 -14.01 7.98 6.19
C ARG A 25 -14.66 7.27 5.00
N PHE A 26 -13.88 6.52 4.23
CA PHE A 26 -14.41 5.72 3.11
C PHE A 26 -15.30 4.58 3.61
N ASP A 27 -14.92 3.91 4.69
CA ASP A 27 -15.75 2.88 5.32
C ASP A 27 -17.08 3.45 5.77
N ASN A 28 -17.07 4.62 6.40
CA ASN A 28 -18.27 5.30 6.85
C ASN A 28 -19.17 5.71 5.67
N CYS A 29 -18.60 6.25 4.59
CA CYS A 29 -19.33 6.56 3.36
C CYS A 29 -20.03 5.31 2.81
N ASN A 30 -19.33 4.19 2.74
CA ASN A 30 -19.87 2.92 2.25
C ASN A 30 -21.04 2.41 3.11
N THR A 31 -21.07 2.76 4.38
CA THR A 31 -22.15 2.34 5.32
C THR A 31 -23.38 3.23 5.20
N LEU A 32 -23.19 4.55 5.01
CA LEU A 32 -24.25 5.54 5.20
C LEU A 32 -24.84 6.11 3.90
N GLN A 33 -24.12 6.05 2.78
CA GLN A 33 -24.52 6.77 1.57
C GLN A 33 -24.66 5.85 0.36
N ALA A 34 -25.87 5.79 -0.20
CA ALA A 34 -26.18 4.96 -1.35
C ALA A 34 -25.21 5.09 -2.54
N PRO A 35 -24.67 6.28 -2.92
CA PRO A 35 -23.65 6.38 -3.97
C PRO A 35 -22.35 5.64 -3.64
N CYS A 36 -22.01 5.51 -2.34
CA CYS A 36 -20.80 4.83 -1.87
C CYS A 36 -20.99 3.31 -1.71
N GLN A 37 -22.22 2.83 -1.61
CA GLN A 37 -22.56 1.41 -1.34
C GLN A 37 -22.43 0.49 -2.57
N ARG A 38 -21.57 0.85 -3.53
CA ARG A 38 -21.36 0.06 -4.76
C ARG A 38 -20.28 -1.01 -4.64
N MET A 39 -19.56 -1.04 -3.52
CA MET A 39 -18.50 -1.99 -3.27
C MET A 39 -19.03 -3.23 -2.56
N LYS A 40 -18.51 -4.40 -2.91
CA LYS A 40 -18.93 -5.69 -2.31
C LYS A 40 -18.40 -5.88 -0.89
N ARG A 41 -17.32 -5.19 -0.54
CA ARG A 41 -16.65 -5.23 0.76
C ARG A 41 -16.45 -3.81 1.28
N LYS A 42 -16.08 -3.68 2.54
CA LYS A 42 -15.65 -2.39 3.09
C LYS A 42 -14.41 -1.88 2.36
N PRO A 43 -14.26 -0.57 2.15
CA PRO A 43 -13.03 0.01 1.59
C PRO A 43 -11.75 -0.46 2.26
N SER A 44 -11.72 -0.55 3.60
CA SER A 44 -10.57 -1.05 4.37
C SER A 44 -10.18 -2.49 4.03
N ASP A 45 -11.12 -3.35 3.65
CA ASP A 45 -10.83 -4.73 3.27
C ASP A 45 -10.04 -4.80 1.95
N TYR A 46 -10.22 -3.82 1.06
CA TYR A 46 -9.46 -3.75 -0.20
C TYR A 46 -8.00 -3.35 0.03
N LEU A 47 -7.72 -2.50 1.03
CA LEU A 47 -6.34 -2.13 1.36
C LEU A 47 -5.51 -3.36 1.74
N ARG A 48 -6.11 -4.30 2.44
CA ARG A 48 -5.48 -5.55 2.90
C ARG A 48 -5.68 -6.71 1.92
N GLY A 49 -6.36 -6.44 0.83
CA GLY A 49 -6.67 -7.44 -0.19
C GLY A 49 -5.50 -7.72 -1.14
N PRO A 50 -5.55 -8.83 -1.88
CA PRO A 50 -4.43 -9.29 -2.72
C PRO A 50 -4.23 -8.49 -4.00
N GLN A 51 -5.01 -7.43 -4.22
CA GLN A 51 -5.03 -6.67 -5.47
C GLN A 51 -4.41 -5.28 -5.36
N LEU A 52 -4.42 -4.68 -4.15
CA LEU A 52 -3.97 -3.31 -3.93
C LEU A 52 -2.68 -3.31 -3.12
N TYR A 53 -1.66 -2.69 -3.69
CA TYR A 53 -0.34 -2.51 -3.11
C TYR A 53 -0.03 -1.03 -3.02
N PHE A 54 0.94 -0.68 -2.19
CA PHE A 54 1.37 0.69 -1.93
C PHE A 54 2.89 0.76 -2.06
N ASP A 55 3.44 1.83 -2.61
CA ASP A 55 4.87 2.01 -2.54
C ASP A 55 5.29 2.63 -1.19
N SER A 56 6.59 2.54 -0.89
CA SER A 56 7.16 3.10 0.34
C SER A 56 7.60 4.55 0.21
N LEU A 57 7.27 5.22 -0.90
CA LEU A 57 7.70 6.59 -1.20
C LEU A 57 6.86 7.62 -0.46
N VAL A 58 7.07 7.76 0.82
CA VAL A 58 6.36 8.69 1.70
C VAL A 58 7.29 9.63 2.48
N TYR A 59 8.60 9.61 2.18
CA TYR A 59 9.67 10.46 2.72
C TYR A 59 9.78 10.52 4.25
N SER A 60 9.07 9.67 4.97
CA SER A 60 9.03 9.65 6.43
C SER A 60 8.82 8.23 6.94
N PRO A 61 9.70 7.72 7.83
CA PRO A 61 9.49 6.43 8.49
C PRO A 61 8.15 6.35 9.23
N GLN A 62 7.70 7.44 9.85
CA GLN A 62 6.40 7.47 10.53
C GLN A 62 5.24 7.35 9.55
N ASN A 63 5.31 8.02 8.40
CA ASN A 63 4.27 7.90 7.37
C ASN A 63 4.24 6.48 6.79
N LEU A 64 5.41 5.86 6.57
CA LEU A 64 5.47 4.46 6.15
C LEU A 64 4.85 3.53 7.20
N ARG A 65 5.11 3.78 8.49
CA ARG A 65 4.45 3.04 9.57
C ARG A 65 2.92 3.13 9.49
N ASN A 66 2.39 4.31 9.17
CA ASN A 66 0.94 4.51 9.01
C ASN A 66 0.38 3.72 7.82
N VAL A 67 1.08 3.71 6.68
CA VAL A 67 0.70 2.90 5.51
C VAL A 67 0.69 1.41 5.87
N VAL A 68 1.74 0.93 6.54
CA VAL A 68 1.83 -0.48 6.98
C VAL A 68 0.72 -0.81 7.99
N ALA A 69 0.39 0.08 8.91
CA ALA A 69 -0.68 -0.14 9.88
C ALA A 69 -2.05 -0.29 9.18
N ALA A 70 -2.31 0.49 8.13
CA ALA A 70 -3.56 0.43 7.39
C ALA A 70 -3.63 -0.78 6.45
N ALA A 71 -2.59 -1.03 5.65
CA ALA A 71 -2.61 -2.01 4.56
C ALA A 71 -1.97 -3.36 4.93
N GLY A 72 -1.06 -3.38 5.89
CA GLY A 72 -0.21 -4.51 6.19
C GLY A 72 1.11 -4.48 5.41
N ALA A 73 2.20 -4.95 6.03
CA ALA A 73 3.53 -4.95 5.42
C ALA A 73 3.59 -5.77 4.11
N SER A 74 2.76 -6.80 3.97
CA SER A 74 2.69 -7.63 2.75
C SER A 74 2.18 -6.90 1.51
N GLN A 75 1.51 -5.75 1.69
CA GLN A 75 0.95 -4.92 0.62
C GLN A 75 1.86 -3.73 0.26
N VAL A 76 3.01 -3.60 0.91
CA VAL A 76 3.93 -2.50 0.65
C VAL A 76 5.13 -2.98 -0.16
N VAL A 77 5.47 -2.24 -1.21
CA VAL A 77 6.66 -2.47 -2.06
C VAL A 77 7.58 -1.26 -1.99
N ILE A 78 8.89 -1.46 -2.18
CA ILE A 78 9.83 -0.34 -2.23
C ILE A 78 9.57 0.52 -3.47
N GLY A 79 9.60 1.84 -3.31
CA GLY A 79 9.48 2.83 -4.37
C GLY A 79 10.48 3.97 -4.22
N THR A 80 10.90 4.57 -5.33
CA THR A 80 11.94 5.62 -5.34
C THR A 80 11.54 6.88 -6.08
N ASP A 81 10.54 6.83 -6.94
CA ASP A 81 10.21 7.92 -7.89
C ASP A 81 11.37 8.23 -8.87
N PHE A 82 12.18 7.21 -9.18
CA PHE A 82 13.33 7.39 -10.07
C PHE A 82 12.92 8.08 -11.38
N GLY A 83 13.70 9.07 -11.78
CA GLY A 83 13.45 9.90 -12.96
C GLY A 83 12.80 11.25 -12.67
N PHE A 84 12.33 11.47 -11.44
CA PHE A 84 11.78 12.77 -11.01
C PHE A 84 12.76 13.53 -10.10
N PRO A 85 12.75 14.89 -10.12
CA PRO A 85 13.63 15.69 -9.27
C PRO A 85 13.49 15.44 -7.77
N ILE A 86 12.34 14.97 -7.34
CA ILE A 86 12.02 14.66 -5.94
C ILE A 86 12.21 13.18 -5.58
N ALA A 87 12.87 12.40 -6.45
CA ALA A 87 13.11 10.98 -6.18
C ALA A 87 13.85 10.77 -4.86
N SER A 88 13.46 9.73 -4.11
CA SER A 88 14.15 9.35 -2.89
C SER A 88 15.53 8.77 -3.21
N THR A 89 16.56 9.32 -2.58
CA THR A 89 17.92 8.80 -2.64
C THR A 89 18.23 7.79 -1.53
N THR A 90 17.34 7.68 -0.53
CA THR A 90 17.50 6.81 0.64
C THR A 90 16.27 5.94 0.92
N PRO A 91 15.70 5.26 -0.10
CA PRO A 91 14.45 4.50 0.08
C PRO A 91 14.64 3.31 1.02
N VAL A 92 15.82 2.70 1.04
CA VAL A 92 16.15 1.59 1.94
C VAL A 92 16.16 2.05 3.39
N ASP A 93 16.83 3.19 3.66
CA ASP A 93 16.92 3.75 5.01
C ASP A 93 15.54 4.11 5.57
N THR A 94 14.65 4.63 4.73
CA THR A 94 13.26 4.90 5.12
C THR A 94 12.58 3.66 5.65
N VAL A 95 12.75 2.52 4.99
CA VAL A 95 12.18 1.23 5.45
C VAL A 95 12.85 0.75 6.74
N LEU A 96 14.19 0.77 6.79
CA LEU A 96 14.95 0.29 7.94
C LEU A 96 14.70 1.11 9.21
N GLN A 97 14.48 2.42 9.08
CA GLN A 97 14.19 3.34 10.18
C GLN A 97 12.72 3.40 10.57
N THR A 98 11.84 2.68 9.85
CA THR A 98 10.40 2.68 10.18
C THR A 98 10.15 1.97 11.50
N PRO A 99 9.57 2.67 12.50
CA PRO A 99 9.41 2.10 13.83
C PRO A 99 8.45 0.92 13.83
N GLY A 100 8.79 -0.12 14.62
CA GLY A 100 7.95 -1.28 14.85
C GLY A 100 7.80 -2.24 13.67
N LEU A 101 8.63 -2.12 12.63
CA LEU A 101 8.76 -3.17 11.61
C LEU A 101 9.71 -4.26 12.10
N SER A 102 9.27 -5.50 12.02
CA SER A 102 10.15 -6.67 12.20
C SER A 102 11.11 -6.81 11.01
N ALA A 103 12.22 -7.53 11.21
CA ALA A 103 13.16 -7.82 10.13
C ALA A 103 12.49 -8.54 8.93
N ALA A 104 11.53 -9.42 9.20
CA ALA A 104 10.77 -10.11 8.17
C ALA A 104 9.91 -9.15 7.33
N GLU A 105 9.27 -8.16 7.98
CA GLU A 105 8.48 -7.13 7.28
C GLU A 105 9.37 -6.20 6.46
N GLN A 106 10.55 -5.81 6.99
CA GLN A 106 11.53 -5.02 6.25
C GLN A 106 12.00 -5.76 4.99
N ILE A 107 12.38 -7.04 5.09
CA ILE A 107 12.76 -7.86 3.94
C ILE A 107 11.61 -7.98 2.93
N ALA A 108 10.38 -8.16 3.42
CA ALA A 108 9.21 -8.23 2.55
C ALA A 108 9.02 -6.94 1.75
N ILE A 109 9.10 -5.77 2.39
CA ILE A 109 8.95 -4.45 1.75
C ILE A 109 10.10 -4.18 0.77
N LEU A 110 11.35 -4.46 1.17
CA LEU A 110 12.56 -4.18 0.39
C LEU A 110 12.65 -4.99 -0.91
N GLY A 111 11.95 -6.12 -1.04
CA GLY A 111 12.02 -6.89 -2.29
C GLY A 111 11.09 -8.10 -2.33
N GLY A 112 10.81 -8.75 -1.21
CA GLY A 112 10.01 -9.98 -1.16
C GLY A 112 8.61 -9.81 -1.75
N ASN A 113 7.94 -8.68 -1.47
CA ASN A 113 6.60 -8.39 -1.98
C ASN A 113 6.61 -8.14 -3.49
N ALA A 114 7.55 -7.34 -4.00
CA ALA A 114 7.72 -7.09 -5.42
C ALA A 114 8.04 -8.40 -6.18
N GLY A 115 8.91 -9.24 -5.62
CA GLY A 115 9.23 -10.54 -6.17
C GLY A 115 8.00 -11.45 -6.33
N ARG A 116 7.12 -11.48 -5.32
CA ARG A 116 5.85 -12.23 -5.40
C ARG A 116 4.88 -11.63 -6.41
N LEU A 117 4.78 -10.29 -6.44
CA LEU A 117 3.87 -9.57 -7.32
C LEU A 117 4.23 -9.78 -8.80
N LEU A 118 5.52 -9.79 -9.12
CA LEU A 118 6.05 -9.89 -10.48
C LEU A 118 6.27 -11.34 -10.97
N LYS A 119 6.19 -12.33 -10.08
CA LYS A 119 6.25 -13.73 -10.51
C LYS A 119 5.06 -14.00 -11.43
N ARG A 120 5.37 -14.22 -12.71
CA ARG A 120 4.39 -14.77 -13.66
C ARG A 120 3.96 -16.14 -13.14
N PRO A 121 2.67 -16.50 -13.21
CA PRO A 121 2.29 -17.90 -13.07
C PRO A 121 3.07 -18.69 -14.14
N SER A 122 3.78 -19.73 -13.69
CA SER A 122 4.43 -20.72 -14.55
C SER A 122 3.38 -21.45 -15.39
#